data_5ac09d4143942ea763b42a41a28391a1
#
_entry.id   5ac09d4143942ea763b42a41a28391a1
#
_cell.length_a   1.000
_cell.length_b   1.000
_cell.length_c   1.000
_cell.angle_alpha   90.00
_cell.angle_beta   90.00
_cell.angle_gamma   90.00
#
_symmetry.space_group_name_H-M   'P 1'
#
loop_
_entity.id
_entity.type
_entity.pdbx_description
1 polymer ?
#
loop_
_entity_poly.entity_id
_entity_poly.type
_entity_poly.pdbx_seq_one_letter_code
_entity_poly.pdbx_strand_id
1 'polypeptide(L)'
;MKQTWKKIIGLILISVCILAMTACGKNSSEETSSLTMPDEASQQSLIESFGTVLQNISQLDEASIKSYMEGDDAFSASAASAWDASGSSLGSFEEVKDGKMKIDDDTYVVTIDAKFENRDANCVFILDKNGTPTSVSIDPVYSMGEKMAQAGQNTVMGIGIVFIMLIFLSFLISLMRF
;
A
#
# COMPACT_ATOMS: atom_id res chain seq x y z
N MET A 1 6.65 49.49 10.24
CA MET A 1 5.74 48.62 9.50
C MET A 1 6.37 47.34 8.93
N LYS A 2 7.61 47.33 8.43
CA LYS A 2 8.25 46.09 7.90
C LYS A 2 8.56 45.01 8.93
N GLN A 3 8.78 45.39 10.21
CA GLN A 3 9.18 44.44 11.25
C GLN A 3 7.99 43.70 11.87
N THR A 4 6.83 44.30 11.90
CA THR A 4 5.58 43.67 12.36
C THR A 4 5.06 42.63 11.35
N TRP A 5 5.23 42.89 10.06
CA TRP A 5 4.81 41.97 9.00
C TRP A 5 5.62 40.68 8.98
N LYS A 6 6.95 40.75 9.24
CA LYS A 6 7.81 39.55 9.39
C LYS A 6 7.41 38.68 10.59
N LYS A 7 6.99 39.31 11.68
CA LYS A 7 6.50 38.57 12.87
C LYS A 7 5.16 37.90 12.61
N ILE A 8 4.27 38.54 11.86
CA ILE A 8 2.96 37.98 11.49
C ILE A 8 3.12 36.79 10.54
N ILE A 9 4.01 36.87 9.56
CA ILE A 9 4.31 35.76 8.62
C ILE A 9 4.93 34.59 9.37
N GLY A 10 5.85 34.84 10.31
CA GLY A 10 6.44 33.79 11.16
C GLY A 10 5.40 33.09 12.02
N LEU A 11 4.44 33.82 12.57
CA LEU A 11 3.36 33.29 13.41
C LEU A 11 2.36 32.44 12.61
N ILE A 12 2.05 32.85 11.37
CA ILE A 12 1.21 32.08 10.45
C ILE A 12 1.90 30.77 10.03
N LEU A 13 3.21 30.80 9.75
CA LEU A 13 3.99 29.61 9.39
C LEU A 13 4.02 28.58 10.53
N ILE A 14 4.21 29.04 11.78
CA ILE A 14 4.17 28.17 12.96
C ILE A 14 2.77 27.56 13.16
N SER A 15 1.71 28.34 12.95
CA SER A 15 0.32 27.88 13.07
C SER A 15 -0.01 26.81 12.02
N VAL A 16 0.48 26.94 10.78
CA VAL A 16 0.28 25.94 9.72
C VAL A 16 1.03 24.64 10.04
N CYS A 17 2.23 24.71 10.62
CA CYS A 17 2.97 23.51 11.05
C CYS A 17 2.28 22.75 12.19
N ILE A 18 1.67 23.48 13.15
CA ILE A 18 0.94 22.86 14.27
C ILE A 18 -0.34 22.16 13.75
N LEU A 19 -1.06 22.77 12.82
CA LEU A 19 -2.25 22.15 12.20
C LEU A 19 -1.92 20.90 11.36
N ALA A 20 -0.73 20.84 10.76
CA ALA A 20 -0.29 19.66 10.02
C ALA A 20 0.04 18.46 10.94
N MET A 21 0.44 18.70 12.20
CA MET A 21 0.74 17.62 13.15
C MET A 21 -0.53 17.05 13.83
N THR A 22 -1.63 17.79 13.88
CA THR A 22 -2.89 17.29 14.47
C THR A 22 -3.70 16.41 13.52
N ALA A 23 -3.38 16.35 12.22
CA ALA A 23 -4.05 15.49 11.26
C ALA A 23 -3.58 14.01 11.30
N CYS A 24 -2.54 13.68 12.08
CA CYS A 24 -1.98 12.32 12.18
C CYS A 24 -2.30 11.61 13.51
N GLY A 25 -3.20 12.17 14.32
CA GLY A 25 -3.69 11.57 15.56
C GLY A 25 -5.08 10.96 15.35
N LYS A 26 -5.20 9.90 14.56
CA LYS A 26 -6.39 9.07 14.60
C LYS A 26 -6.31 8.25 15.87
N ASN A 27 -6.95 8.73 16.95
CA ASN A 27 -7.30 7.90 18.08
C ASN A 27 -8.10 6.71 17.51
N SER A 28 -7.56 5.51 17.68
CA SER A 28 -8.34 4.30 17.62
C SER A 28 -9.39 4.41 18.73
N SER A 29 -10.54 4.98 18.43
CA SER A 29 -11.73 4.70 19.21
C SER A 29 -11.98 3.22 18.98
N GLU A 30 -11.85 2.41 20.02
CA GLU A 30 -12.42 1.08 20.08
C GLU A 30 -13.94 1.25 19.97
N GLU A 31 -14.44 1.45 18.77
CA GLU A 31 -15.83 1.14 18.49
C GLU A 31 -15.92 -0.38 18.56
N THR A 32 -16.66 -0.85 19.53
CA THR A 32 -16.96 -2.26 19.73
C THR A 32 -17.67 -2.74 18.46
N SER A 33 -16.89 -3.30 17.53
CA SER A 33 -17.46 -3.93 16.35
C SER A 33 -18.39 -5.04 16.82
N SER A 34 -19.61 -5.10 16.30
CA SER A 34 -20.56 -6.17 16.61
C SER A 34 -20.17 -7.51 16.01
N LEU A 35 -19.05 -7.56 15.31
CA LEU A 35 -18.53 -8.76 14.66
C LEU A 35 -17.85 -9.68 15.69
N THR A 36 -18.12 -10.97 15.53
CA THR A 36 -17.48 -12.02 16.34
C THR A 36 -16.46 -12.74 15.49
N MET A 37 -15.26 -12.98 16.04
CA MET A 37 -14.23 -13.75 15.35
C MET A 37 -14.75 -15.19 15.12
N PRO A 38 -14.68 -15.74 13.89
CA PRO A 38 -14.99 -17.12 13.62
C PRO A 38 -14.10 -18.09 14.42
N ASP A 39 -14.55 -19.31 14.60
CA ASP A 39 -13.75 -20.37 15.21
C ASP A 39 -12.51 -20.69 14.35
N GLU A 40 -11.49 -21.27 14.98
CA GLU A 40 -10.20 -21.58 14.32
C GLU A 40 -10.36 -22.44 13.07
N ALA A 41 -11.30 -23.40 13.08
CA ALA A 41 -11.55 -24.25 11.92
C ALA A 41 -12.09 -23.47 10.73
N SER A 42 -12.98 -22.53 10.98
CA SER A 42 -13.52 -21.62 9.95
C SER A 42 -12.45 -20.65 9.42
N GLN A 43 -11.60 -20.12 10.30
CA GLN A 43 -10.47 -19.28 9.89
C GLN A 43 -9.51 -20.04 8.98
N GLN A 44 -9.14 -21.26 9.36
CA GLN A 44 -8.25 -22.11 8.57
C GLN A 44 -8.86 -22.45 7.20
N SER A 45 -10.14 -22.78 7.15
CA SER A 45 -10.86 -23.04 5.90
C SER A 45 -10.88 -21.81 4.96
N LEU A 46 -11.03 -20.60 5.52
CA LEU A 46 -10.95 -19.35 4.75
C LEU A 46 -9.53 -19.13 4.19
N ILE A 47 -8.51 -19.34 5.00
CA ILE A 47 -7.10 -19.21 4.58
C ILE A 47 -6.79 -20.17 3.42
N GLU A 48 -7.23 -21.43 3.51
CA GLU A 48 -7.07 -22.42 2.45
C GLU A 48 -7.83 -22.04 1.18
N SER A 49 -9.04 -21.49 1.33
CA SER A 49 -9.85 -21.02 0.21
C SER A 49 -9.17 -19.86 -0.52
N PHE A 50 -8.61 -18.89 0.20
CA PHE A 50 -7.86 -17.79 -0.39
C PHE A 50 -6.52 -18.23 -0.98
N GLY A 51 -5.86 -19.26 -0.40
CA GLY A 51 -4.72 -19.91 -1.03
C GLY A 51 -5.07 -20.48 -2.41
N THR A 52 -6.26 -21.10 -2.54
CA THR A 52 -6.78 -21.58 -3.83
C THR A 52 -7.05 -20.43 -4.80
N VAL A 53 -7.56 -19.31 -4.33
CA VAL A 53 -7.74 -18.09 -5.16
C VAL A 53 -6.39 -17.61 -5.70
N LEU A 54 -5.36 -17.53 -4.85
CA LEU A 54 -4.01 -17.12 -5.26
C LEU A 54 -3.41 -18.10 -6.27
N GLN A 55 -3.61 -19.39 -6.09
CA GLN A 55 -3.18 -20.41 -7.05
C GLN A 55 -3.87 -20.24 -8.40
N ASN A 56 -5.19 -20.05 -8.41
CA ASN A 56 -5.96 -19.90 -9.64
C ASN A 56 -5.55 -18.64 -10.40
N ILE A 57 -5.42 -17.49 -9.70
CA ILE A 57 -5.06 -16.23 -10.34
C ILE A 57 -3.64 -16.27 -10.92
N SER A 58 -2.71 -16.98 -10.26
CA SER A 58 -1.33 -17.12 -10.75
C SER A 58 -1.22 -17.93 -12.05
N GLN A 59 -2.27 -18.67 -12.42
CA GLN A 59 -2.33 -19.48 -13.63
C GLN A 59 -3.12 -18.82 -14.76
N LEU A 60 -3.72 -17.65 -14.50
CA LEU A 60 -4.47 -16.92 -15.54
C LEU A 60 -3.53 -16.28 -16.56
N ASP A 61 -3.94 -16.30 -17.82
CA ASP A 61 -3.28 -15.53 -18.86
C ASP A 61 -3.68 -14.03 -18.82
N GLU A 62 -2.87 -13.20 -19.43
CA GLU A 62 -3.06 -11.73 -19.44
C GLU A 62 -4.43 -11.31 -19.98
N ALA A 63 -4.97 -12.04 -20.96
CA ALA A 63 -6.28 -11.74 -21.53
C ALA A 63 -7.40 -11.99 -20.53
N SER A 64 -7.32 -13.09 -19.76
CA SER A 64 -8.26 -13.41 -18.69
C SER A 64 -8.17 -12.42 -17.54
N ILE A 65 -6.97 -12.03 -17.11
CA ILE A 65 -6.77 -11.01 -16.08
C ILE A 65 -7.44 -9.71 -16.49
N LYS A 66 -7.21 -9.24 -17.71
CA LYS A 66 -7.84 -8.03 -18.22
C LYS A 66 -9.36 -8.12 -18.26
N SER A 67 -9.90 -9.27 -18.64
CA SER A 67 -11.36 -9.51 -18.65
C SER A 67 -11.96 -9.42 -17.23
N TYR A 68 -11.26 -9.96 -16.21
CA TYR A 68 -11.70 -9.84 -14.82
C TYR A 68 -11.59 -8.41 -14.29
N MET A 69 -10.57 -7.65 -14.67
CA MET A 69 -10.43 -6.23 -14.27
C MET A 69 -11.57 -5.36 -14.81
N GLU A 70 -12.11 -5.69 -15.98
CA GLU A 70 -13.24 -4.99 -16.61
C GLU A 70 -14.62 -5.57 -16.20
N GLY A 71 -14.64 -6.64 -15.40
CA GLY A 71 -15.85 -7.32 -14.97
C GLY A 71 -16.63 -6.57 -13.88
N ASP A 72 -17.92 -6.92 -13.71
CA ASP A 72 -18.81 -6.28 -12.73
C ASP A 72 -18.58 -6.77 -11.28
N ASP A 73 -17.87 -7.89 -11.08
CA ASP A 73 -17.59 -8.41 -9.75
C ASP A 73 -16.39 -7.68 -9.12
N ALA A 74 -16.69 -6.90 -8.09
CA ALA A 74 -15.70 -6.03 -7.43
C ALA A 74 -14.51 -6.80 -6.85
N PHE A 75 -14.73 -8.01 -6.29
CA PHE A 75 -13.65 -8.82 -5.74
C PHE A 75 -12.75 -9.37 -6.83
N SER A 76 -13.32 -9.95 -7.89
CA SER A 76 -12.54 -10.47 -9.03
C SER A 76 -11.75 -9.37 -9.73
N ALA A 77 -12.34 -8.19 -9.91
CA ALA A 77 -11.66 -7.02 -10.48
C ALA A 77 -10.51 -6.53 -9.59
N SER A 78 -10.71 -6.50 -8.27
CA SER A 78 -9.65 -6.16 -7.30
C SER A 78 -8.52 -7.18 -7.33
N ALA A 79 -8.86 -8.48 -7.35
CA ALA A 79 -7.87 -9.57 -7.40
C ALA A 79 -7.05 -9.53 -8.70
N ALA A 80 -7.71 -9.36 -9.84
CA ALA A 80 -7.04 -9.23 -11.12
C ALA A 80 -6.12 -8.01 -11.18
N SER A 81 -6.56 -6.86 -10.67
CA SER A 81 -5.75 -5.64 -10.60
C SER A 81 -4.54 -5.78 -9.69
N ALA A 82 -4.71 -6.41 -8.52
CA ALA A 82 -3.61 -6.67 -7.59
C ALA A 82 -2.57 -7.63 -8.21
N TRP A 83 -3.05 -8.63 -8.95
CA TRP A 83 -2.18 -9.57 -9.67
C TRP A 83 -1.46 -8.93 -10.85
N ASP A 84 -2.14 -8.12 -11.65
CA ASP A 84 -1.53 -7.39 -12.78
C ASP A 84 -0.36 -6.52 -12.32
N ALA A 85 -0.52 -5.87 -11.17
CA ALA A 85 0.51 -5.01 -10.57
C ALA A 85 1.73 -5.75 -10.01
N SER A 86 1.57 -7.00 -9.54
CA SER A 86 2.59 -7.71 -8.74
C SER A 86 3.01 -9.06 -9.32
N GLY A 87 2.16 -9.73 -10.08
CA GLY A 87 2.33 -11.11 -10.52
C GLY A 87 3.60 -11.36 -11.34
N SER A 88 3.99 -10.41 -12.20
CA SER A 88 5.22 -10.51 -12.98
C SER A 88 6.49 -10.61 -12.12
N SER A 89 6.46 -10.06 -10.92
CA SER A 89 7.56 -10.11 -9.96
C SER A 89 7.52 -11.34 -9.05
N LEU A 90 6.36 -11.97 -8.91
CA LEU A 90 6.10 -13.08 -8.01
C LEU A 90 6.35 -14.44 -8.67
N GLY A 91 5.90 -14.62 -9.92
CA GLY A 91 5.90 -15.93 -10.57
C GLY A 91 4.73 -16.80 -10.10
N SER A 92 4.87 -18.12 -10.26
CA SER A 92 3.83 -19.08 -9.91
C SER A 92 3.64 -19.19 -8.39
N PHE A 93 2.40 -19.38 -7.94
CA PHE A 93 2.10 -19.65 -6.54
C PHE A 93 2.62 -21.05 -6.13
N GLU A 94 3.28 -21.16 -4.96
CA GLU A 94 3.78 -22.41 -4.42
C GLU A 94 2.95 -22.88 -3.22
N GLU A 95 2.90 -22.10 -2.14
CA GLU A 95 2.22 -22.50 -0.90
C GLU A 95 1.82 -21.30 -0.02
N VAL A 96 0.88 -21.53 0.90
CA VAL A 96 0.60 -20.64 2.02
C VAL A 96 1.55 -20.98 3.17
N LYS A 97 2.33 -20.00 3.66
CA LYS A 97 3.25 -20.17 4.80
C LYS A 97 2.56 -19.96 6.14
N ASP A 98 1.79 -18.89 6.25
CA ASP A 98 1.07 -18.49 7.46
C ASP A 98 -0.19 -17.72 7.07
N GLY A 99 -1.19 -17.71 7.93
CA GLY A 99 -2.40 -16.95 7.72
C GLY A 99 -2.98 -16.48 9.05
N LYS A 100 -3.46 -15.24 9.08
CA LYS A 100 -4.05 -14.60 10.26
C LYS A 100 -5.30 -13.85 9.88
N MET A 101 -6.28 -13.90 10.77
CA MET A 101 -7.52 -13.15 10.64
C MET A 101 -7.63 -12.16 11.79
N LYS A 102 -8.09 -10.96 11.51
CA LYS A 102 -8.45 -9.94 12.50
C LYS A 102 -9.75 -9.26 12.10
N ILE A 103 -10.40 -8.64 13.08
CA ILE A 103 -11.50 -7.72 12.84
C ILE A 103 -10.92 -6.31 12.88
N ASP A 104 -11.28 -5.48 11.90
CA ASP A 104 -10.89 -4.09 11.79
C ASP A 104 -12.15 -3.28 11.44
N ASP A 105 -12.60 -2.46 12.36
CA ASP A 105 -13.91 -1.81 12.32
C ASP A 105 -15.04 -2.85 12.08
N ASP A 106 -15.80 -2.72 11.00
CA ASP A 106 -16.90 -3.62 10.61
C ASP A 106 -16.50 -4.60 9.50
N THR A 107 -15.21 -4.95 9.38
CA THR A 107 -14.70 -5.85 8.35
C THR A 107 -13.82 -6.94 8.94
N TYR A 108 -13.79 -8.08 8.27
CA TYR A 108 -12.79 -9.10 8.52
C TYR A 108 -11.58 -8.88 7.60
N VAL A 109 -10.40 -8.89 8.16
CA VAL A 109 -9.14 -8.78 7.42
C VAL A 109 -8.37 -10.08 7.58
N VAL A 110 -8.18 -10.80 6.48
CA VAL A 110 -7.40 -12.03 6.41
C VAL A 110 -6.07 -11.71 5.75
N THR A 111 -4.99 -11.89 6.48
CA THR A 111 -3.62 -11.71 6.00
C THR A 111 -2.98 -13.06 5.78
N ILE A 112 -2.44 -13.30 4.60
CA ILE A 112 -1.81 -14.55 4.19
C ILE A 112 -0.38 -14.26 3.75
N ASP A 113 0.58 -14.91 4.39
CA ASP A 113 1.96 -14.94 3.93
C ASP A 113 2.11 -16.09 2.94
N ALA A 114 2.20 -15.76 1.66
CA ALA A 114 2.25 -16.71 0.56
C ALA A 114 3.65 -16.78 -0.04
N LYS A 115 4.05 -17.99 -0.42
CA LYS A 115 5.28 -18.21 -1.17
C LYS A 115 4.97 -18.35 -2.65
N PHE A 116 5.73 -17.64 -3.46
CA PHE A 116 5.72 -17.74 -4.91
C PHE A 116 7.12 -18.09 -5.41
N GLU A 117 7.23 -18.47 -6.65
CA GLU A 117 8.46 -18.95 -7.29
C GLU A 117 9.65 -17.98 -7.15
N ASN A 118 9.43 -16.69 -7.34
CA ASN A 118 10.50 -15.70 -7.33
C ASN A 118 10.68 -15.02 -5.98
N ARG A 119 9.60 -14.87 -5.18
CA ARG A 119 9.64 -14.21 -3.87
C ARG A 119 8.36 -14.48 -3.06
N ASP A 120 8.41 -14.18 -1.78
CA ASP A 120 7.24 -14.20 -0.92
C ASP A 120 6.36 -12.97 -1.17
N ALA A 121 5.06 -13.08 -0.84
CA ALA A 121 4.14 -11.95 -0.84
C ALA A 121 3.24 -12.00 0.40
N ASN A 122 2.91 -10.81 0.90
CA ASN A 122 1.87 -10.62 1.90
C ASN A 122 0.57 -10.28 1.19
N CYS A 123 -0.42 -11.17 1.30
CA CYS A 123 -1.71 -11.03 0.66
C CYS A 123 -2.77 -10.67 1.71
N VAL A 124 -3.44 -9.55 1.54
CA VAL A 124 -4.47 -9.07 2.46
C VAL A 124 -5.82 -9.11 1.78
N PHE A 125 -6.74 -9.91 2.32
CA PHE A 125 -8.12 -10.03 1.87
C PHE A 125 -9.03 -9.30 2.84
N ILE A 126 -9.91 -8.45 2.32
CA ILE A 126 -10.90 -7.73 3.10
C ILE A 126 -12.28 -8.32 2.78
N LEU A 127 -13.00 -8.70 3.85
CA LEU A 127 -14.35 -9.21 3.76
C LEU A 127 -15.29 -8.27 4.50
N ASP A 128 -16.49 -8.15 4.00
CA ASP A 128 -17.55 -7.39 4.67
C ASP A 128 -18.02 -8.12 5.95
N LYS A 129 -18.94 -7.48 6.68
CA LYS A 129 -19.54 -8.03 7.90
C LYS A 129 -20.29 -9.35 7.71
N ASN A 130 -20.62 -9.72 6.47
CA ASN A 130 -21.30 -10.97 6.13
C ASN A 130 -20.27 -12.06 5.75
N GLY A 131 -18.98 -11.75 5.76
CA GLY A 131 -17.91 -12.65 5.33
C GLY A 131 -17.74 -12.71 3.81
N THR A 132 -18.31 -11.77 3.05
CA THR A 132 -18.16 -11.71 1.59
C THR A 132 -16.87 -10.98 1.24
N PRO A 133 -15.95 -11.57 0.45
CA PRO A 133 -14.75 -10.89 0.00
C PRO A 133 -15.08 -9.65 -0.85
N THR A 134 -14.45 -8.52 -0.55
CA THR A 134 -14.67 -7.25 -1.24
C THR A 134 -13.44 -6.75 -1.98
N SER A 135 -12.25 -7.01 -1.43
CA SER A 135 -11.01 -6.59 -2.06
C SER A 135 -9.83 -7.44 -1.63
N VAL A 136 -8.77 -7.39 -2.41
CA VAL A 136 -7.48 -8.01 -2.08
C VAL A 136 -6.33 -7.09 -2.47
N SER A 137 -5.27 -7.11 -1.65
CA SER A 137 -3.96 -6.53 -1.96
C SER A 137 -2.91 -7.64 -1.96
N ILE A 138 -2.00 -7.59 -2.92
CA ILE A 138 -0.88 -8.53 -3.03
C ILE A 138 0.41 -7.70 -3.01
N ASP A 139 1.11 -7.75 -1.88
CA ASP A 139 2.31 -6.96 -1.64
C ASP A 139 3.56 -7.85 -1.67
N PRO A 140 4.38 -7.79 -2.74
CA PRO A 140 5.63 -8.56 -2.81
C PRO A 140 6.59 -8.18 -1.68
N VAL A 141 7.17 -9.18 -1.03
CA VAL A 141 8.18 -8.96 0.01
C VAL A 141 9.54 -8.72 -0.64
N TYR A 142 10.00 -7.48 -0.58
CA TYR A 142 11.32 -7.12 -1.07
C TYR A 142 12.38 -7.37 -0.01
N SER A 143 13.54 -7.85 -0.44
CA SER A 143 14.70 -8.00 0.43
C SER A 143 15.17 -6.65 0.98
N MET A 144 15.88 -6.66 2.11
CA MET A 144 16.43 -5.43 2.69
C MET A 144 17.33 -4.68 1.70
N GLY A 145 18.09 -5.41 0.89
CA GLY A 145 18.94 -4.83 -0.15
C GLY A 145 18.15 -4.12 -1.24
N GLU A 146 17.06 -4.69 -1.71
CA GLU A 146 16.17 -4.08 -2.70
C GLU A 146 15.48 -2.82 -2.16
N LYS A 147 15.01 -2.88 -0.90
CA LYS A 147 14.42 -1.71 -0.22
C LYS A 147 15.44 -0.57 -0.07
N MET A 148 16.68 -0.88 0.29
CA MET A 148 17.76 0.10 0.38
C MET A 148 18.14 0.67 -0.99
N ALA A 149 18.14 -0.14 -2.04
CA ALA A 149 18.40 0.32 -3.40
C ALA A 149 17.32 1.28 -3.89
N GLN A 150 16.04 0.95 -3.67
CA GLN A 150 14.91 1.85 -3.98
C GLN A 150 14.96 3.16 -3.20
N ALA A 151 15.24 3.09 -1.88
CA ALA A 151 15.39 4.27 -1.05
C ALA A 151 16.57 5.14 -1.52
N GLY A 152 17.70 4.51 -1.87
CA GLY A 152 18.86 5.18 -2.43
C GLY A 152 18.55 5.89 -3.74
N GLN A 153 17.88 5.21 -4.66
CA GLN A 153 17.48 5.78 -5.94
C GLN A 153 16.55 7.01 -5.76
N ASN A 154 15.55 6.92 -4.89
CA ASN A 154 14.67 8.04 -4.60
C ASN A 154 15.42 9.22 -3.96
N THR A 155 16.37 8.94 -3.07
CA THR A 155 17.22 9.95 -2.43
C THR A 155 18.10 10.66 -3.45
N VAL A 156 18.77 9.91 -4.33
CA VAL A 156 19.62 10.48 -5.40
C VAL A 156 18.79 11.34 -6.35
N MET A 157 17.59 10.90 -6.73
CA MET A 157 16.71 11.67 -7.57
C MET A 157 16.28 12.98 -6.90
N GLY A 158 15.88 12.94 -5.61
CA GLY A 158 15.50 14.13 -4.84
C GLY A 158 16.64 15.12 -4.68
N ILE A 159 17.84 14.65 -4.29
CA ILE A 159 19.04 15.49 -4.17
C ILE A 159 19.41 16.06 -5.54
N GLY A 160 19.36 15.26 -6.60
CA GLY A 160 19.68 15.68 -7.97
C GLY A 160 18.81 16.86 -8.43
N ILE A 161 17.51 16.83 -8.18
CA ILE A 161 16.61 17.93 -8.52
C ILE A 161 17.00 19.21 -7.78
N VAL A 162 17.34 19.12 -6.48
CA VAL A 162 17.77 20.29 -5.69
C VAL A 162 19.06 20.89 -6.25
N PHE A 163 20.04 20.06 -6.60
CA PHE A 163 21.30 20.54 -7.20
C PHE A 163 21.07 21.21 -8.54
N ILE A 164 20.21 20.66 -9.41
CA ILE A 164 19.86 21.27 -10.70
C ILE A 164 19.23 22.65 -10.47
N MET A 165 18.31 22.77 -9.51
CA MET A 165 17.67 24.05 -9.18
C MET A 165 18.67 25.06 -8.63
N LEU A 166 19.62 24.66 -7.78
CA LEU A 166 20.67 25.55 -7.27
C LEU A 166 21.59 26.06 -8.39
N ILE A 167 21.98 25.18 -9.31
CA ILE A 167 22.79 25.57 -10.48
C ILE A 167 22.01 26.56 -11.35
N PHE A 168 20.73 26.29 -11.59
CA PHE A 168 19.88 27.18 -12.37
C PHE A 168 19.72 28.56 -11.73
N LEU A 169 19.46 28.62 -10.41
CA LEU A 169 19.39 29.88 -9.68
C LEU A 169 20.73 30.64 -9.69
N SER A 170 21.84 29.92 -9.51
CA SER A 170 23.18 30.52 -9.58
C SER A 170 23.45 31.14 -10.96
N PHE A 171 23.02 30.44 -12.02
CA PHE A 171 23.12 30.95 -13.39
C PHE A 171 22.28 32.24 -13.60
N LEU A 172 21.04 32.25 -13.11
CA LEU A 172 20.17 33.43 -13.19
C LEU A 172 20.77 34.65 -12.45
N ILE A 173 21.31 34.42 -11.24
CA ILE A 173 21.96 35.48 -10.47
C ILE A 173 23.22 36.01 -11.20
N SER A 174 23.98 35.14 -11.82
CA SER A 174 25.14 35.50 -12.63
C SER A 174 24.74 36.33 -13.83
N LEU A 175 23.63 36.01 -14.48
CA LEU A 175 23.11 36.74 -15.64
C LEU A 175 22.61 38.13 -15.24
N MET A 176 22.01 38.31 -14.06
CA MET A 176 21.51 39.60 -13.56
C MET A 176 22.64 40.51 -13.04
N ARG A 177 23.83 39.98 -12.85
CA ARG A 177 25.00 40.77 -12.39
C ARG A 177 25.68 41.56 -13.51
N PHE A 178 25.35 41.25 -14.76
CA PHE A 178 25.77 41.99 -15.94
C PHE A 178 24.76 43.07 -16.33
#